data_13061b8e6e32e63b197e261815ad6baa
#
_entry.id   13061b8e6e32e63b197e261815ad6baa
#
_cell.length_a   1.000
_cell.length_b   1.000
_cell.length_c   1.000
_cell.angle_alpha   90.00
_cell.angle_beta   90.00
_cell.angle_gamma   90.00
#
_symmetry.space_group_name_H-M   'P 1'
#
loop_
_entity.id
_entity.type
_entity.pdbx_description
1 polymer ?
#
loop_
_entity_poly.entity_id
_entity_poly.type
_entity_poly.pdbx_seq_one_letter_code
_entity_poly.pdbx_strand_id
1 'polypeptide(L)'
;DVVTPLGWVYPRTKDAAPLEAACLAGGATLHGTGIHPGGITERFPLMVSALTAQVTHVRAEEFSDIRTYGAPAVLRDIMLFGATPEVARTSPMVGFLGGGFRQSLEMIGHELGFALDDHVVAEHEVAVATKPIDSPMGPIEPGTVAAQRFTWTATVNGEPVITARVNWLMGEEHLEPAWSFGEEGERFEVEVLGDPP
;
A
#
# COMPACT_ATOMS: atom_id res chain seq x y z
N ASP A 1 20.53 0.26 -16.95
CA ASP A 1 19.09 0.14 -16.68
C ASP A 1 18.87 -0.03 -15.19
N VAL A 2 17.79 0.56 -14.68
CA VAL A 2 17.43 0.54 -13.25
C VAL A 2 15.99 0.09 -13.13
N VAL A 3 15.74 -0.85 -12.20
CA VAL A 3 14.40 -1.25 -11.80
C VAL A 3 14.23 -0.88 -10.33
N THR A 4 13.14 -0.21 -9.98
CA THR A 4 12.83 0.22 -8.61
C THR A 4 11.45 -0.25 -8.19
N PRO A 5 11.32 -0.90 -7.02
CA PRO A 5 10.03 -1.21 -6.42
C PRO A 5 9.48 0.01 -5.66
N LEU A 6 8.21 -0.01 -5.28
CA LEU A 6 7.53 0.95 -4.41
C LEU A 6 7.37 2.37 -4.96
N GLY A 7 7.63 2.60 -6.24
CA GLY A 7 7.46 3.93 -6.81
C GLY A 7 7.87 4.03 -8.27
N TRP A 8 7.70 5.23 -8.82
CA TRP A 8 7.99 5.53 -10.23
C TRP A 8 7.15 4.72 -11.22
N VAL A 9 6.01 4.16 -10.77
CA VAL A 9 5.06 3.43 -11.62
C VAL A 9 4.29 4.39 -12.51
N TYR A 10 3.95 5.58 -11.98
CA TYR A 10 3.26 6.66 -12.68
C TYR A 10 3.73 8.03 -12.17
N PRO A 11 4.99 8.42 -12.42
CA PRO A 11 5.51 9.68 -11.92
C PRO A 11 4.87 10.87 -12.64
N ARG A 12 4.60 11.95 -11.90
CA ARG A 12 4.16 13.21 -12.50
C ARG A 12 5.22 13.75 -13.43
N THR A 13 4.82 14.44 -14.49
CA THR A 13 5.73 15.00 -15.50
C THR A 13 6.86 15.83 -14.88
N LYS A 14 6.56 16.67 -13.89
CA LYS A 14 7.56 17.49 -13.19
C LYS A 14 8.61 16.69 -12.43
N ASP A 15 8.23 15.52 -11.92
CA ASP A 15 9.10 14.62 -11.15
C ASP A 15 9.85 13.68 -12.09
N ALA A 16 9.25 13.30 -13.22
CA ALA A 16 9.83 12.43 -14.23
C ALA A 16 10.88 13.15 -15.11
N ALA A 17 10.68 14.40 -15.43
CA ALA A 17 11.51 15.13 -16.40
C ALA A 17 13.02 15.10 -16.11
N PRO A 18 13.50 15.29 -14.86
CA PRO A 18 14.93 15.18 -14.58
C PRO A 18 15.48 13.77 -14.76
N LEU A 19 14.67 12.73 -14.42
CA LEU A 19 15.04 11.33 -14.58
C LEU A 19 15.06 10.92 -16.04
N GLU A 20 14.07 11.35 -16.81
CA GLU A 20 14.01 11.14 -18.27
C GLU A 20 15.22 11.75 -18.95
N ALA A 21 15.57 12.99 -18.63
CA ALA A 21 16.75 13.65 -19.16
C ALA A 21 18.04 12.88 -18.82
N ALA A 22 18.18 12.39 -17.59
CA ALA A 22 19.33 11.58 -17.18
C ALA A 22 19.38 10.22 -17.90
N CYS A 23 18.24 9.57 -18.08
CA CYS A 23 18.12 8.31 -18.82
C CYS A 23 18.53 8.51 -20.30
N LEU A 24 18.02 9.54 -20.94
CA LEU A 24 18.38 9.88 -22.33
C LEU A 24 19.86 10.19 -22.48
N ALA A 25 20.42 10.99 -21.58
CA ALA A 25 21.85 11.33 -21.59
C ALA A 25 22.76 10.10 -21.35
N GLY A 26 22.32 9.16 -20.52
CA GLY A 26 23.07 7.97 -20.18
C GLY A 26 22.78 6.76 -21.09
N GLY A 27 21.85 6.84 -22.04
CA GLY A 27 21.40 5.70 -22.83
C GLY A 27 20.83 4.57 -21.96
N ALA A 28 20.14 4.92 -20.87
CA ALA A 28 19.63 4.00 -19.85
C ALA A 28 18.10 4.04 -19.74
N THR A 29 17.54 3.03 -19.07
CA THR A 29 16.12 2.92 -18.78
C THR A 29 15.91 2.88 -17.28
N LEU A 30 14.93 3.64 -16.78
CA LEU A 30 14.38 3.50 -15.43
C LEU A 30 12.98 2.88 -15.53
N HIS A 31 12.72 1.81 -14.79
CA HIS A 31 11.43 1.15 -14.74
C HIS A 31 10.92 1.07 -13.30
N GLY A 32 9.79 1.72 -13.03
CA GLY A 32 9.07 1.59 -11.77
C GLY A 32 8.16 0.35 -11.81
N THR A 33 8.23 -0.46 -10.75
CA THR A 33 7.44 -1.69 -10.63
C THR A 33 7.19 -2.01 -9.17
N GLY A 34 6.68 -3.19 -8.87
CA GLY A 34 6.40 -3.68 -7.53
C GLY A 34 5.23 -4.65 -7.55
N ILE A 35 4.84 -5.07 -6.35
CA ILE A 35 3.64 -5.87 -6.15
C ILE A 35 2.49 -4.95 -5.73
N HIS A 36 2.69 -4.20 -4.64
CA HIS A 36 1.72 -3.29 -4.07
C HIS A 36 2.46 -2.12 -3.36
N PRO A 37 2.62 -0.97 -4.02
CA PRO A 37 2.17 -0.60 -5.37
C PRO A 37 2.87 -1.36 -6.50
N GLY A 38 2.20 -1.47 -7.66
CA GLY A 38 2.71 -2.12 -8.87
C GLY A 38 1.70 -3.04 -9.54
N GLY A 39 1.83 -4.37 -9.36
CA GLY A 39 0.97 -5.36 -10.01
C GLY A 39 -0.46 -5.31 -9.51
N ILE A 40 -0.63 -5.46 -8.20
CA ILE A 40 -1.95 -5.59 -7.55
C ILE A 40 -2.70 -4.27 -7.54
N THR A 41 -2.00 -3.16 -7.35
CA THR A 41 -2.66 -1.87 -7.18
C THR A 41 -3.21 -1.34 -8.50
N GLU A 42 -2.45 -1.42 -9.57
CA GLU A 42 -2.82 -0.81 -10.86
C GLU A 42 -3.18 -1.84 -11.93
N ARG A 43 -2.26 -2.77 -12.20
CA ARG A 43 -2.35 -3.61 -13.40
C ARG A 43 -3.52 -4.57 -13.36
N PHE A 44 -3.74 -5.25 -12.24
CA PHE A 44 -4.88 -6.17 -12.12
C PHE A 44 -6.23 -5.45 -12.12
N PRO A 45 -6.45 -4.36 -11.36
CA PRO A 45 -7.70 -3.61 -11.47
C PRO A 45 -7.97 -3.09 -12.88
N LEU A 46 -6.95 -2.54 -13.56
CA LEU A 46 -7.12 -2.05 -14.94
C LEU A 46 -7.43 -3.18 -15.93
N MET A 47 -6.86 -4.39 -15.75
CA MET A 47 -7.23 -5.55 -16.57
C MET A 47 -8.67 -5.98 -16.30
N VAL A 48 -9.08 -6.05 -15.04
CA VAL A 48 -10.43 -6.51 -14.64
C VAL A 48 -11.48 -5.48 -15.01
N SER A 49 -11.16 -4.20 -15.03
CA SER A 49 -12.08 -3.11 -15.39
C SER A 49 -12.67 -3.28 -16.81
N ALA A 50 -11.96 -3.95 -17.70
CA ALA A 50 -12.46 -4.26 -19.04
C ALA A 50 -13.72 -5.16 -19.06
N LEU A 51 -14.05 -5.78 -17.93
CA LEU A 51 -15.26 -6.60 -17.74
C LEU A 51 -16.47 -5.79 -17.23
N THR A 52 -16.32 -4.47 -17.08
CA THR A 52 -17.31 -3.58 -16.46
C THR A 52 -17.59 -2.43 -17.41
N ALA A 53 -18.87 -2.12 -17.69
CA ALA A 53 -19.23 -1.05 -18.63
C ALA A 53 -18.88 0.34 -18.08
N GLN A 54 -19.15 0.56 -16.80
CA GLN A 54 -18.82 1.81 -16.10
C GLN A 54 -18.29 1.47 -14.73
N VAL A 55 -17.01 1.74 -14.49
CA VAL A 55 -16.39 1.54 -13.18
C VAL A 55 -16.82 2.65 -12.23
N THR A 56 -17.28 2.28 -11.05
CA THR A 56 -17.67 3.21 -9.98
C THR A 56 -16.70 3.20 -8.80
N HIS A 57 -16.06 2.07 -8.54
CA HIS A 57 -15.05 1.95 -7.47
C HIS A 57 -14.01 0.88 -7.80
N VAL A 58 -12.77 1.14 -7.38
CA VAL A 58 -11.66 0.19 -7.43
C VAL A 58 -11.07 0.04 -6.03
N ARG A 59 -10.88 -1.20 -5.57
CA ARG A 59 -10.16 -1.50 -4.33
C ARG A 59 -9.04 -2.50 -4.60
N ALA A 60 -7.86 -2.19 -4.11
CA ALA A 60 -6.72 -3.12 -4.07
C ALA A 60 -6.21 -3.21 -2.64
N GLU A 61 -6.09 -4.42 -2.10
CA GLU A 61 -5.76 -4.64 -0.71
C GLU A 61 -4.77 -5.80 -0.55
N GLU A 62 -3.75 -5.58 0.28
CA GLU A 62 -2.73 -6.55 0.67
C GLU A 62 -2.94 -6.96 2.13
N PHE A 63 -2.79 -8.26 2.38
CA PHE A 63 -2.77 -8.86 3.71
C PHE A 63 -1.50 -9.69 3.81
N SER A 64 -0.55 -9.25 4.62
CA SER A 64 0.77 -9.87 4.75
C SER A 64 1.04 -10.28 6.20
N ASP A 65 1.15 -11.58 6.45
CA ASP A 65 1.75 -12.08 7.69
C ASP A 65 3.27 -12.00 7.59
N ILE A 66 3.84 -11.00 8.22
CA ILE A 66 5.26 -10.67 8.11
C ILE A 66 6.14 -11.38 9.14
N ARG A 67 5.62 -12.39 9.86
CA ARG A 67 6.43 -13.24 10.77
C ARG A 67 7.57 -13.96 10.05
N THR A 68 7.49 -14.13 8.73
CA THR A 68 8.54 -14.74 7.91
C THR A 68 9.46 -13.72 7.22
N TYR A 69 9.28 -12.42 7.47
CA TYR A 69 10.06 -11.37 6.81
C TYR A 69 11.52 -11.40 7.25
N GLY A 70 12.43 -11.63 6.30
CA GLY A 70 13.84 -11.93 6.55
C GLY A 70 14.74 -10.76 6.95
N ALA A 71 14.19 -9.59 7.29
CA ALA A 71 14.96 -8.40 7.65
C ALA A 71 14.52 -7.80 9.00
N PRO A 72 14.97 -8.36 10.15
CA PRO A 72 14.54 -7.92 11.49
C PRO A 72 14.75 -6.43 11.79
N ALA A 73 15.82 -5.84 11.28
CA ALA A 73 16.07 -4.41 11.43
C ALA A 73 15.02 -3.55 10.73
N VAL A 74 14.55 -3.97 9.56
CA VAL A 74 13.48 -3.28 8.83
C VAL A 74 12.17 -3.35 9.61
N LEU A 75 11.82 -4.51 10.14
CA LEU A 75 10.62 -4.69 10.97
C LEU A 75 10.63 -3.75 12.18
N ARG A 76 11.76 -3.65 12.88
CA ARG A 76 11.90 -2.85 14.10
C ARG A 76 12.05 -1.36 13.81
N ASP A 77 13.02 -1.00 12.96
CA ASP A 77 13.52 0.38 12.87
C ASP A 77 12.79 1.20 11.79
N ILE A 78 12.18 0.53 10.80
CA ILE A 78 11.46 1.17 9.70
C ILE A 78 9.96 0.93 9.84
N MET A 79 9.53 -0.32 9.98
CA MET A 79 8.11 -0.67 10.10
C MET A 79 7.57 -0.51 11.52
N LEU A 80 8.43 -0.30 12.53
CA LEU A 80 8.09 0.02 13.91
C LEU A 80 7.23 -1.04 14.64
N PHE A 81 7.37 -2.31 14.27
CA PHE A 81 6.81 -3.40 15.06
C PHE A 81 7.49 -3.48 16.41
N GLY A 82 6.74 -3.72 17.48
CA GLY A 82 7.22 -3.68 18.85
C GLY A 82 7.38 -2.26 19.43
N ALA A 83 7.15 -1.20 18.66
CA ALA A 83 7.10 0.16 19.18
C ALA A 83 5.76 0.43 19.91
N THR A 84 5.67 1.53 20.64
CA THR A 84 4.38 1.97 21.18
C THR A 84 3.47 2.48 20.07
N PRO A 85 2.12 2.37 20.21
CA PRO A 85 1.18 2.89 19.22
C PRO A 85 1.38 4.38 18.89
N GLU A 86 1.80 5.15 19.85
CA GLU A 86 2.06 6.58 19.72
C GLU A 86 3.23 6.87 18.79
N VAL A 87 4.33 6.14 18.94
CA VAL A 87 5.51 6.23 18.07
C VAL A 87 5.15 5.81 16.64
N ALA A 88 4.41 4.72 16.47
CA ALA A 88 4.01 4.25 15.15
C ALA A 88 3.09 5.25 14.43
N ARG A 89 2.08 5.78 15.12
CA ARG A 89 1.12 6.74 14.52
C ARG A 89 1.75 8.09 14.15
N THR A 90 2.81 8.49 14.82
CA THR A 90 3.51 9.75 14.52
C THR A 90 4.66 9.60 13.55
N SER A 91 4.91 8.38 13.07
CA SER A 91 5.99 8.10 12.12
C SER A 91 5.70 8.68 10.73
N PRO A 92 6.74 8.98 9.94
CA PRO A 92 6.58 9.44 8.56
C PRO A 92 6.19 8.32 7.58
N MET A 93 5.92 7.10 8.05
CA MET A 93 5.69 5.91 7.22
C MET A 93 4.51 6.10 6.26
N VAL A 94 3.40 6.65 6.73
CA VAL A 94 2.22 6.95 5.89
C VAL A 94 2.59 7.82 4.69
N GLY A 95 3.40 8.86 4.92
CA GLY A 95 3.87 9.75 3.87
C GLY A 95 4.88 9.09 2.94
N PHE A 96 5.77 8.26 3.50
CA PHE A 96 6.78 7.54 2.72
C PHE A 96 6.13 6.53 1.75
N LEU A 97 5.26 5.67 2.24
CA LEU A 97 4.51 4.72 1.42
C LEU A 97 3.53 5.45 0.49
N GLY A 98 2.89 6.51 0.99
CA GLY A 98 1.90 7.29 0.27
C GLY A 98 2.41 7.89 -1.05
N GLY A 99 3.71 8.15 -1.18
CA GLY A 99 4.30 8.62 -2.43
C GLY A 99 4.14 7.62 -3.58
N GLY A 100 4.33 6.33 -3.32
CA GLY A 100 4.11 5.26 -4.30
C GLY A 100 2.63 5.03 -4.58
N PHE A 101 1.82 4.87 -3.53
CA PHE A 101 0.38 4.62 -3.67
C PHE A 101 -0.36 5.77 -4.37
N ARG A 102 0.03 7.01 -4.11
CA ARG A 102 -0.53 8.15 -4.83
C ARG A 102 -0.35 8.05 -6.35
N GLN A 103 0.82 7.63 -6.81
CA GLN A 103 1.07 7.41 -8.24
C GLN A 103 0.14 6.33 -8.80
N SER A 104 -0.08 5.26 -8.06
CA SER A 104 -0.98 4.18 -8.43
C SER A 104 -2.43 4.64 -8.55
N LEU A 105 -2.92 5.39 -7.56
CA LEU A 105 -4.27 5.95 -7.58
C LEU A 105 -4.44 6.94 -8.74
N GLU A 106 -3.44 7.80 -8.99
CA GLU A 106 -3.44 8.75 -10.12
C GLU A 106 -3.45 8.01 -11.48
N MET A 107 -2.71 6.90 -11.61
CA MET A 107 -2.72 6.06 -12.80
C MET A 107 -4.09 5.44 -13.05
N ILE A 108 -4.68 4.80 -12.05
CA ILE A 108 -6.02 4.20 -12.16
C ILE A 108 -7.05 5.28 -12.52
N GLY A 109 -7.01 6.41 -11.83
CA GLY A 109 -7.93 7.53 -12.09
C GLY A 109 -7.82 8.04 -13.52
N HIS A 110 -6.61 8.22 -14.02
CA HIS A 110 -6.38 8.67 -15.39
C HIS A 110 -6.90 7.65 -16.43
N GLU A 111 -6.54 6.38 -16.25
CA GLU A 111 -6.91 5.31 -17.21
C GLU A 111 -8.43 5.02 -17.22
N LEU A 112 -9.11 5.18 -16.09
CA LEU A 112 -10.54 4.98 -15.97
C LEU A 112 -11.37 6.26 -16.17
N GLY A 113 -10.72 7.41 -16.37
CA GLY A 113 -11.38 8.68 -16.63
C GLY A 113 -12.03 9.34 -15.41
N PHE A 114 -11.56 9.01 -14.19
CA PHE A 114 -12.00 9.69 -12.98
C PHE A 114 -11.37 11.10 -12.88
N ALA A 115 -12.20 12.11 -12.67
CA ALA A 115 -11.74 13.45 -12.33
C ALA A 115 -11.43 13.53 -10.83
N LEU A 116 -10.27 12.95 -10.42
CA LEU A 116 -9.89 12.86 -9.02
C LEU A 116 -9.71 14.24 -8.38
N ASP A 117 -10.11 14.33 -7.11
CA ASP A 117 -9.79 15.47 -6.26
C ASP A 117 -8.27 15.57 -6.03
N ASP A 118 -7.78 16.77 -5.71
CA ASP A 118 -6.32 17.03 -5.55
C ASP A 118 -5.68 16.28 -4.37
N HIS A 119 -6.48 15.86 -3.40
CA HIS A 119 -6.02 15.25 -2.16
C HIS A 119 -6.39 13.77 -2.07
N VAL A 120 -5.39 12.96 -1.79
CA VAL A 120 -5.59 11.56 -1.36
C VAL A 120 -5.72 11.54 0.16
N VAL A 121 -6.81 10.97 0.65
CA VAL A 121 -7.01 10.74 2.10
C VAL A 121 -6.11 9.58 2.51
N ALA A 122 -5.31 9.78 3.56
CA ALA A 122 -4.41 8.75 4.08
C ALA A 122 -4.72 8.47 5.55
N GLU A 123 -4.86 7.19 5.90
CA GLU A 123 -5.21 6.73 7.24
C GLU A 123 -4.19 5.70 7.71
N HIS A 124 -3.93 5.67 9.01
CA HIS A 124 -3.05 4.68 9.64
C HIS A 124 -3.68 4.18 10.95
N GLU A 125 -3.93 2.89 10.98
CA GLU A 125 -4.43 2.19 12.15
C GLU A 125 -3.39 1.21 12.68
N VAL A 126 -3.38 0.98 13.97
CA VAL A 126 -2.48 0.01 14.62
C VAL A 126 -3.26 -0.88 15.57
N ALA A 127 -2.87 -2.15 15.64
CA ALA A 127 -3.27 -3.07 16.68
C ALA A 127 -2.05 -3.51 17.50
N VAL A 128 -2.25 -3.69 18.79
CA VAL A 128 -1.20 -4.08 19.73
C VAL A 128 -1.30 -5.55 20.11
N ALA A 129 -0.20 -6.13 20.51
CA ALA A 129 -0.19 -7.47 21.07
C ALA A 129 -0.90 -7.49 22.43
N THR A 130 -1.73 -8.50 22.69
CA THR A 130 -2.34 -8.78 24.01
C THR A 130 -1.53 -9.80 24.83
N LYS A 131 -0.66 -10.57 24.15
CA LYS A 131 0.31 -11.51 24.71
C LYS A 131 1.60 -11.40 23.91
N PRO A 132 2.74 -11.90 24.44
CA PRO A 132 3.98 -11.96 23.67
C PRO A 132 3.76 -12.73 22.36
N ILE A 133 4.25 -12.16 21.24
CA ILE A 133 4.21 -12.76 19.90
C ILE A 133 5.64 -12.99 19.44
N ASP A 134 5.97 -14.22 19.08
CA ASP A 134 7.28 -14.53 18.50
C ASP A 134 7.44 -13.89 17.10
N SER A 135 8.57 -13.24 16.89
CA SER A 135 8.87 -12.61 15.60
C SER A 135 10.36 -12.73 15.23
N PRO A 136 10.74 -12.49 13.96
CA PRO A 136 12.13 -12.50 13.54
C PRO A 136 13.04 -11.49 14.26
N MET A 137 12.45 -10.43 14.83
CA MET A 137 13.20 -9.41 15.59
C MET A 137 13.25 -9.67 17.09
N GLY A 138 12.73 -10.81 17.56
CA GLY A 138 12.50 -11.16 18.94
C GLY A 138 11.03 -11.00 19.33
N PRO A 139 10.66 -11.26 20.59
CA PRO A 139 9.28 -11.19 21.04
C PRO A 139 8.74 -9.74 20.96
N ILE A 140 7.51 -9.63 20.47
CA ILE A 140 6.72 -8.40 20.54
C ILE A 140 5.96 -8.44 21.85
N GLU A 141 6.22 -7.47 22.70
CA GLU A 141 5.65 -7.41 24.04
C GLU A 141 4.19 -6.92 24.04
N PRO A 142 3.37 -7.35 25.00
CA PRO A 142 2.01 -6.85 25.14
C PRO A 142 1.93 -5.32 25.22
N GLY A 143 0.94 -4.74 24.54
CA GLY A 143 0.76 -3.29 24.46
C GLY A 143 1.62 -2.60 23.40
N THR A 144 2.47 -3.33 22.66
CA THR A 144 3.25 -2.79 21.55
C THR A 144 2.65 -3.20 20.21
N VAL A 145 3.03 -2.47 19.14
CA VAL A 145 2.48 -2.65 17.79
C VAL A 145 2.78 -4.04 17.23
N ALA A 146 1.75 -4.76 16.90
CA ALA A 146 1.80 -6.09 16.31
C ALA A 146 1.07 -6.19 14.96
N ALA A 147 0.23 -5.19 14.62
CA ALA A 147 -0.33 -5.07 13.28
C ALA A 147 -0.52 -3.60 12.91
N GLN A 148 -0.45 -3.32 11.61
CA GLN A 148 -0.63 -1.98 11.05
C GLN A 148 -1.46 -2.06 9.77
N ARG A 149 -2.36 -1.08 9.61
CA ARG A 149 -3.15 -0.89 8.40
C ARG A 149 -2.95 0.51 7.88
N PHE A 150 -2.58 0.61 6.63
CA PHE A 150 -2.47 1.87 5.90
C PHE A 150 -3.51 1.89 4.79
N THR A 151 -4.24 2.98 4.68
CA THR A 151 -5.27 3.16 3.65
C THR A 151 -5.04 4.48 2.92
N TRP A 152 -5.07 4.45 1.61
CA TRP A 152 -5.05 5.64 0.75
C TRP A 152 -6.29 5.61 -0.14
N THR A 153 -7.07 6.69 -0.09
CA THR A 153 -8.32 6.81 -0.82
C THR A 153 -8.30 8.05 -1.70
N ALA A 154 -8.52 7.85 -3.00
CA ALA A 154 -8.79 8.93 -3.94
C ALA A 154 -10.29 9.11 -4.12
N THR A 155 -10.72 10.36 -4.23
CA THR A 155 -12.13 10.76 -4.27
C THR A 155 -12.45 11.54 -5.54
N VAL A 156 -13.73 11.59 -5.88
CA VAL A 156 -14.31 12.50 -6.86
C VAL A 156 -15.45 13.26 -6.16
N ASN A 157 -15.34 14.56 -6.05
CA ASN A 157 -16.28 15.40 -5.29
C ASN A 157 -16.49 14.93 -3.83
N GLY A 158 -15.43 14.41 -3.21
CA GLY A 158 -15.43 13.88 -1.85
C GLY A 158 -15.90 12.43 -1.70
N GLU A 159 -16.43 11.81 -2.76
CA GLU A 159 -16.87 10.42 -2.72
C GLU A 159 -15.72 9.47 -3.09
N PRO A 160 -15.46 8.40 -2.32
CA PRO A 160 -14.41 7.42 -2.59
C PRO A 160 -14.61 6.70 -3.92
N VAL A 161 -13.59 6.69 -4.79
CA VAL A 161 -13.62 5.98 -6.07
C VAL A 161 -12.46 4.99 -6.25
N ILE A 162 -11.34 5.19 -5.55
CA ILE A 162 -10.21 4.26 -5.58
C ILE A 162 -9.64 4.14 -4.18
N THR A 163 -9.45 2.90 -3.70
CA THR A 163 -8.85 2.61 -2.39
C THR A 163 -7.71 1.63 -2.53
N ALA A 164 -6.54 1.98 -2.03
CA ALA A 164 -5.42 1.07 -1.83
C ALA A 164 -5.19 0.86 -0.34
N ARG A 165 -5.03 -0.40 0.10
CA ARG A 165 -4.84 -0.74 1.50
C ARG A 165 -3.75 -1.78 1.70
N VAL A 166 -2.92 -1.56 2.70
CA VAL A 166 -1.88 -2.49 3.16
C VAL A 166 -2.17 -2.90 4.59
N ASN A 167 -2.22 -4.19 4.85
CA ASN A 167 -2.33 -4.76 6.19
C ASN A 167 -1.08 -5.61 6.45
N TRP A 168 -0.26 -5.18 7.38
CA TRP A 168 0.89 -5.94 7.88
C TRP A 168 0.62 -6.42 9.29
N LEU A 169 0.83 -7.70 9.54
CA LEU A 169 0.51 -8.30 10.83
C LEU A 169 1.58 -9.32 11.25
N MET A 170 1.71 -9.50 12.55
CA MET A 170 2.49 -10.56 13.19
C MET A 170 1.55 -11.68 13.66
N GLY A 171 0.79 -12.27 12.72
CA GLY A 171 -0.32 -13.17 13.01
C GLY A 171 -1.60 -12.45 13.44
N GLU A 172 -2.74 -13.13 13.34
CA GLU A 172 -4.06 -12.58 13.73
C GLU A 172 -4.35 -12.76 15.22
N GLU A 173 -3.68 -13.73 15.84
CA GLU A 173 -3.87 -14.07 17.23
C GLU A 173 -3.35 -12.95 18.14
N HIS A 174 -4.08 -12.70 19.21
CA HIS A 174 -3.65 -11.80 20.27
C HIS A 174 -3.49 -10.33 19.86
N LEU A 175 -4.33 -9.85 18.95
CA LEU A 175 -4.39 -8.42 18.56
C LEU A 175 -5.50 -7.67 19.29
N GLU A 176 -5.23 -6.40 19.67
CA GLU A 176 -6.22 -5.46 20.18
C GLU A 176 -6.07 -4.09 19.46
N PRO A 177 -7.09 -3.59 18.74
CA PRO A 177 -8.35 -4.31 18.43
C PRO A 177 -8.11 -5.60 17.65
N ALA A 178 -9.03 -6.56 17.81
CA ALA A 178 -8.95 -7.81 17.06
C ALA A 178 -9.18 -7.55 15.58
N TRP A 179 -8.19 -7.94 14.76
CA TRP A 179 -8.31 -7.96 13.31
C TRP A 179 -8.28 -9.41 12.85
N SER A 180 -9.18 -9.76 11.93
CA SER A 180 -9.19 -11.06 11.29
C SER A 180 -9.21 -10.88 9.78
N PHE A 181 -8.32 -11.58 9.11
CA PHE A 181 -8.16 -11.57 7.66
C PHE A 181 -8.49 -12.92 7.03
N GLY A 182 -8.87 -13.90 7.86
CA GLY A 182 -9.43 -15.21 7.47
C GLY A 182 -8.41 -16.30 7.22
N GLU A 183 -7.32 -16.04 6.54
CA GLU A 183 -6.30 -17.05 6.24
C GLU A 183 -4.90 -16.51 6.58
N GLU A 184 -4.03 -17.40 7.01
CA GLU A 184 -2.64 -17.07 7.31
C GLU A 184 -1.82 -16.90 6.01
N GLY A 185 -0.79 -16.07 6.10
CA GLY A 185 0.19 -15.88 5.03
C GLY A 185 -0.03 -14.60 4.22
N GLU A 186 0.06 -14.73 2.93
CA GLU A 186 -0.01 -13.62 1.97
C GLU A 186 -1.30 -13.71 1.17
N ARG A 187 -2.09 -12.62 1.15
CA ARG A 187 -3.32 -12.53 0.37
C ARG A 187 -3.42 -11.16 -0.30
N PHE A 188 -3.91 -11.15 -1.53
CA PHE A 188 -4.22 -9.93 -2.26
C PHE A 188 -5.67 -9.97 -2.73
N GLU A 189 -6.38 -8.86 -2.54
CA GLU A 189 -7.74 -8.68 -3.03
C GLU A 189 -7.79 -7.51 -4.01
N VAL A 190 -8.45 -7.74 -5.13
CA VAL A 190 -8.75 -6.72 -6.13
C VAL A 190 -10.25 -6.74 -6.40
N GLU A 191 -10.89 -5.60 -6.22
CA GLU A 191 -12.31 -5.44 -6.48
C GLU A 191 -12.53 -4.27 -7.43
N VAL A 192 -13.34 -4.50 -8.46
CA VAL A 192 -13.78 -3.48 -9.40
C VAL A 192 -15.31 -3.50 -9.41
N LEU A 193 -15.91 -2.41 -8.96
CA LEU A 193 -17.37 -2.23 -8.95
C LEU A 193 -17.78 -1.33 -10.10
N GLY A 194 -18.92 -1.61 -10.68
CA GLY A 194 -19.50 -0.82 -11.76
C GLY A 194 -20.71 -1.49 -12.37
N ASP A 195 -21.20 -0.93 -13.46
CA ASP A 195 -22.36 -1.44 -14.17
C ASP A 195 -22.00 -2.69 -14.98
N PRO A 196 -22.97 -3.61 -15.22
CA PRO A 196 -22.78 -4.72 -16.14
C PRO A 196 -22.46 -4.22 -17.55
N PRO A 197 -21.68 -4.97 -18.33
CA PRO A 197 -21.38 -4.63 -19.72
C PRO A 197 -22.61 -4.72 -20.62
#